data_63e21c83c56a8e5a61bd4fa764cc17d4
#
_entry.id   63e21c83c56a8e5a61bd4fa764cc17d4
#
_cell.length_a   1.000
_cell.length_b   1.000
_cell.length_c   1.000
_cell.angle_alpha   90.00
_cell.angle_beta   90.00
_cell.angle_gamma   90.00
#
_symmetry.space_group_name_H-M   'P 1'
#
loop_
_entity.id
_entity.type
_entity.pdbx_description
1 polymer ?
#
loop_
_entity_poly.entity_id
_entity_poly.type
_entity_poly.pdbx_seq_one_letter_code
_entity_poly.pdbx_strand_id
1 'polypeptide(L)'
;YQWRTEAYADGPLKDGVLDGDLLLKGYGDPYLLTERLWLLQRELRSNGVQHINGDLVIDNSWFAREELDPGAFDGQEYRAYNVLPDALLINFQSVNFSFRPDPARRTIRIVSDPVLAGVAIDNRMTLFSGGCSSRGSHISMDVSREAERPRVIFSGKLANNCSEYQLLRSLLDGPAYAYATFRGLWEEQGGSIRGQLRLGRVPAGKTPLLSFKSPPLAELIRPVNKFSNNVMTRQIFLTLGAEKLGPPGTLAKGRQVLEDAL
;
A
#
# COMPACT_ATOMS: atom_id res chain seq x y z
N TYR A 1 -0.95 4.68 -22.95
CA TYR A 1 0.05 4.44 -21.91
C TYR A 1 -0.50 3.50 -20.85
N GLN A 2 0.32 2.55 -20.39
CA GLN A 2 0.06 1.66 -19.27
C GLN A 2 1.30 1.64 -18.38
N TRP A 3 1.11 1.73 -17.09
CA TRP A 3 2.19 1.50 -16.14
C TRP A 3 2.52 0.02 -16.03
N ARG A 4 3.67 -0.27 -15.48
CA ARG A 4 4.07 -1.63 -15.17
C ARG A 4 4.59 -1.76 -13.73
N THR A 5 4.46 -2.94 -13.19
CA THR A 5 5.15 -3.40 -11.98
C THR A 5 5.88 -4.67 -12.36
N GLU A 6 7.18 -4.71 -12.13
CA GLU A 6 8.00 -5.84 -12.54
C GLU A 6 8.50 -6.62 -11.32
N ALA A 7 8.51 -7.94 -11.46
CA ALA A 7 9.06 -8.85 -10.46
C ALA A 7 10.25 -9.62 -11.02
N TYR A 8 11.28 -9.79 -10.21
CA TYR A 8 12.53 -10.46 -10.60
C TYR A 8 12.91 -11.48 -9.53
N ALA A 9 13.34 -12.66 -9.97
CA ALA A 9 13.94 -13.65 -9.10
C ALA A 9 15.46 -13.38 -8.97
N ASP A 10 15.97 -13.31 -7.75
CA ASP A 10 17.40 -13.18 -7.47
C ASP A 10 17.91 -14.42 -6.74
N GLY A 11 17.92 -15.50 -7.46
CA GLY A 11 18.30 -16.83 -7.04
C GLY A 11 17.65 -17.91 -7.88
N PRO A 12 18.02 -19.17 -7.69
CA PRO A 12 17.43 -20.30 -8.40
C PRO A 12 15.97 -20.52 -7.98
N LEU A 13 15.11 -20.74 -8.98
CA LEU A 13 13.70 -21.13 -8.78
C LEU A 13 13.55 -22.60 -9.14
N LYS A 14 13.23 -23.44 -8.16
CA LYS A 14 13.05 -24.87 -8.34
C LYS A 14 11.92 -25.39 -7.45
N ASP A 15 11.08 -26.26 -7.98
CA ASP A 15 9.99 -26.96 -7.25
C ASP A 15 9.09 -26.01 -6.44
N GLY A 16 8.83 -24.81 -6.98
CA GLY A 16 8.01 -23.79 -6.33
C GLY A 16 8.75 -22.91 -5.32
N VAL A 17 10.03 -23.15 -5.07
CA VAL A 17 10.84 -22.43 -4.10
C VAL A 17 11.86 -21.52 -4.82
N LEU A 18 11.77 -20.23 -4.55
CA LEU A 18 12.82 -19.26 -4.89
C LEU A 18 13.86 -19.25 -3.76
N ASP A 19 15.03 -19.83 -4.03
CA ASP A 19 16.16 -19.84 -3.10
C ASP A 19 16.99 -18.57 -3.29
N GLY A 20 16.41 -17.47 -2.88
CA GLY A 20 16.94 -16.11 -3.04
C GLY A 20 15.86 -15.08 -2.82
N ASP A 21 16.16 -13.83 -3.22
CA ASP A 21 15.28 -12.69 -3.05
C ASP A 21 14.26 -12.56 -4.19
N LEU A 22 13.07 -12.07 -3.84
CA LEU A 22 12.12 -11.56 -4.83
C LEU A 22 12.24 -10.03 -4.87
N LEU A 23 12.59 -9.48 -6.05
CA LEU A 23 12.65 -8.04 -6.23
C LEU A 23 11.36 -7.56 -6.91
N LEU A 24 10.74 -6.53 -6.35
CA LEU A 24 9.60 -5.83 -6.94
C LEU A 24 10.00 -4.41 -7.33
N LYS A 25 9.87 -4.08 -8.61
CA LYS A 25 10.16 -2.75 -9.13
C LYS A 25 8.88 -2.06 -9.55
N GLY A 26 8.63 -0.90 -8.94
CA GLY A 26 7.54 -0.02 -9.30
C GLY A 26 7.94 1.03 -10.33
N TYR A 27 6.99 1.37 -11.19
CA TYR A 27 7.15 2.44 -12.19
C TYR A 27 6.05 3.50 -12.05
N GLY A 28 5.51 3.66 -10.83
CA GLY A 28 4.55 4.70 -10.51
C GLY A 28 3.10 4.36 -10.85
N ASP A 29 2.73 3.07 -10.94
CA ASP A 29 1.33 2.67 -11.19
C ASP A 29 0.40 3.30 -10.16
N PRO A 30 -0.53 4.21 -10.56
CA PRO A 30 -1.45 4.87 -9.64
C PRO A 30 -2.62 3.98 -9.23
N TYR A 31 -2.72 2.76 -9.76
CA TYR A 31 -3.90 1.91 -9.62
C TYR A 31 -3.57 0.45 -9.27
N LEU A 32 -2.42 0.22 -8.62
CA LEU A 32 -2.07 -1.11 -8.09
C LEU A 32 -2.85 -1.34 -6.77
N LEU A 33 -4.16 -1.56 -6.90
CA LEU A 33 -5.06 -1.84 -5.77
C LEU A 33 -4.86 -3.25 -5.24
N THR A 34 -5.49 -3.58 -4.10
CA THR A 34 -5.37 -4.90 -3.45
C THR A 34 -5.75 -6.04 -4.39
N GLU A 35 -6.84 -5.93 -5.15
CA GLU A 35 -7.26 -6.94 -6.12
C GLU A 35 -6.26 -7.09 -7.28
N ARG A 36 -5.60 -6.03 -7.69
CA ARG A 36 -4.58 -6.08 -8.73
C ARG A 36 -3.28 -6.67 -8.23
N LEU A 37 -2.92 -6.38 -6.99
CA LEU A 37 -1.79 -7.02 -6.31
C LEU A 37 -2.02 -8.53 -6.17
N TRP A 38 -3.25 -8.93 -5.85
CA TRP A 38 -3.64 -10.34 -5.80
C TRP A 38 -3.46 -11.01 -7.18
N LEU A 39 -3.87 -10.33 -8.27
CA LEU A 39 -3.65 -10.83 -9.64
C LEU A 39 -2.16 -10.95 -9.98
N LEU A 40 -1.34 -9.94 -9.64
CA LEU A 40 0.10 -9.97 -9.81
C LEU A 40 0.72 -11.18 -9.09
N GLN A 41 0.31 -11.41 -7.84
CA GLN A 41 0.78 -12.55 -7.06
C GLN A 41 0.34 -13.89 -7.65
N ARG A 42 -0.88 -13.97 -8.17
CA ARG A 42 -1.38 -15.15 -8.88
C ARG A 42 -0.53 -15.45 -10.12
N GLU A 43 -0.15 -14.42 -10.89
CA GLU A 43 0.74 -14.59 -12.03
C GLU A 43 2.15 -15.04 -11.60
N LEU A 44 2.71 -14.49 -10.50
CA LEU A 44 3.96 -14.98 -9.92
C LEU A 44 3.89 -16.46 -9.58
N ARG A 45 2.79 -16.90 -8.96
CA ARG A 45 2.56 -18.31 -8.65
C ARG A 45 2.45 -19.18 -9.91
N SER A 46 1.80 -18.67 -10.95
CA SER A 46 1.72 -19.36 -12.25
C SER A 46 3.08 -19.47 -12.94
N ASN A 47 3.99 -18.53 -12.67
CA ASN A 47 5.39 -18.57 -13.08
C ASN A 47 6.28 -19.42 -12.13
N GLY A 48 5.68 -20.17 -11.23
CA GLY A 48 6.33 -21.18 -10.41
C GLY A 48 6.79 -20.72 -9.02
N VAL A 49 6.61 -19.46 -8.62
CA VAL A 49 7.00 -18.98 -7.29
C VAL A 49 5.88 -19.30 -6.29
N GLN A 50 6.17 -20.11 -5.28
CA GLN A 50 5.23 -20.42 -4.18
C GLN A 50 5.82 -19.99 -2.82
N HIS A 51 7.11 -20.22 -2.64
CA HIS A 51 7.82 -19.90 -1.40
C HIS A 51 9.07 -19.08 -1.73
N ILE A 52 9.37 -18.11 -0.91
CA ILE A 52 10.52 -17.21 -1.05
C ILE A 52 11.40 -17.39 0.19
N ASN A 53 12.63 -17.88 0.00
CA ASN A 53 13.57 -18.11 1.11
C ASN A 53 14.34 -16.84 1.49
N GLY A 54 14.52 -15.91 0.56
CA GLY A 54 15.18 -14.62 0.78
C GLY A 54 14.23 -13.50 1.14
N ASP A 55 14.69 -12.28 0.90
CA ASP A 55 14.00 -11.03 1.18
C ASP A 55 12.99 -10.65 0.10
N LEU A 56 12.02 -9.81 0.47
CA LEU A 56 11.28 -9.00 -0.49
C LEU A 56 11.99 -7.66 -0.66
N VAL A 57 12.64 -7.50 -1.80
CA VAL A 57 13.39 -6.29 -2.14
C VAL A 57 12.52 -5.35 -2.94
N ILE A 58 12.35 -4.12 -2.48
CA ILE A 58 11.57 -3.10 -3.17
C ILE A 58 12.50 -2.12 -3.87
N ASP A 59 12.35 -2.01 -5.20
CA ASP A 59 12.97 -0.98 -6.03
C ASP A 59 11.92 0.08 -6.38
N ASN A 60 11.95 1.18 -5.64
CA ASN A 60 11.12 2.36 -5.89
C ASN A 60 11.92 3.53 -6.50
N SER A 61 13.07 3.26 -7.09
CA SER A 61 13.99 4.26 -7.62
C SER A 61 13.52 4.97 -8.89
N TRP A 62 12.34 4.60 -9.42
CA TRP A 62 11.72 5.29 -10.56
C TRP A 62 11.30 6.72 -10.24
N PHE A 63 10.96 6.97 -8.97
CA PHE A 63 10.76 8.32 -8.44
C PHE A 63 11.90 8.72 -7.51
N ALA A 64 12.21 10.00 -7.45
CA ALA A 64 13.12 10.52 -6.44
C ALA A 64 12.45 10.40 -5.06
N ARG A 65 13.21 9.95 -4.08
CA ARG A 65 12.76 9.98 -2.70
C ARG A 65 12.91 11.41 -2.18
N GLU A 66 11.80 12.08 -1.97
CA GLU A 66 11.76 13.39 -1.34
C GLU A 66 11.37 13.23 0.13
N GLU A 67 12.09 13.91 1.02
CA GLU A 67 11.73 13.97 2.45
C GLU A 67 10.61 14.99 2.64
N LEU A 68 9.37 14.54 2.42
CA LEU A 68 8.18 15.34 2.61
C LEU A 68 7.46 14.89 3.88
N ASP A 69 6.85 15.82 4.58
CA ASP A 69 5.96 15.54 5.71
C ASP A 69 4.54 15.32 5.21
N PRO A 70 3.95 14.11 5.39
CA PRO A 70 2.56 13.87 5.04
C PRO A 70 1.57 14.77 5.78
N GLY A 71 1.94 15.22 6.99
CA GLY A 71 1.14 16.12 7.82
C GLY A 71 1.27 17.60 7.47
N ALA A 72 2.17 18.00 6.57
CA ALA A 72 2.49 19.42 6.30
C ALA A 72 1.28 20.26 5.88
N PHE A 73 0.24 19.65 5.28
CA PHE A 73 -0.93 20.37 4.80
C PHE A 73 -1.94 20.69 5.92
N ASP A 74 -2.23 19.73 6.81
CA ASP A 74 -3.32 19.84 7.79
C ASP A 74 -3.01 19.21 9.17
N GLY A 75 -1.77 18.80 9.41
CA GLY A 75 -1.33 18.12 10.63
C GLY A 75 -1.85 16.68 10.78
N GLN A 76 -2.42 16.09 9.71
CA GLN A 76 -3.05 14.77 9.77
C GLN A 76 -2.30 13.73 8.94
N GLU A 77 -1.14 13.31 9.40
CA GLU A 77 -0.23 12.39 8.67
C GLU A 77 -0.88 11.05 8.28
N TYR A 78 -1.83 10.55 9.06
CA TYR A 78 -2.49 9.25 8.80
C TYR A 78 -3.69 9.32 7.86
N ARG A 79 -3.99 10.47 7.27
CA ARG A 79 -5.08 10.59 6.29
C ARG A 79 -4.64 10.05 4.93
N ALA A 80 -5.50 9.23 4.32
CA ALA A 80 -5.23 8.60 3.03
C ALA A 80 -4.96 9.60 1.89
N TYR A 81 -5.53 10.81 1.94
CA TYR A 81 -5.28 11.85 0.93
C TYR A 81 -3.93 12.56 1.08
N ASN A 82 -3.24 12.38 2.22
CA ASN A 82 -1.91 12.91 2.50
C ASN A 82 -0.77 11.94 2.13
N VAL A 83 -1.11 10.73 1.66
CA VAL A 83 -0.13 9.74 1.22
C VAL A 83 0.82 10.35 0.19
N LEU A 84 2.11 10.16 0.42
CA LEU A 84 3.16 10.61 -0.50
C LEU A 84 3.27 9.65 -1.70
N PRO A 85 3.63 10.16 -2.89
CA PRO A 85 3.85 9.30 -4.04
C PRO A 85 5.03 8.36 -3.81
N ASP A 86 4.90 7.13 -4.32
CA ASP A 86 5.96 6.13 -4.32
C ASP A 86 5.93 5.38 -5.66
N ALA A 87 7.09 5.00 -6.19
CA ALA A 87 7.13 4.28 -7.46
C ALA A 87 6.46 2.89 -7.38
N LEU A 88 6.43 2.28 -6.19
CA LEU A 88 5.66 1.06 -5.89
C LEU A 88 4.54 1.38 -4.89
N LEU A 89 3.59 2.21 -5.30
CA LEU A 89 2.42 2.54 -4.49
C LEU A 89 1.38 1.42 -4.58
N ILE A 90 1.07 0.78 -3.47
CA ILE A 90 0.04 -0.26 -3.36
C ILE A 90 -1.18 0.30 -2.63
N ASN A 91 -2.39 0.08 -3.18
CA ASN A 91 -3.69 0.36 -2.55
C ASN A 91 -3.77 1.77 -1.90
N PHE A 92 -3.19 2.79 -2.56
CA PHE A 92 -3.07 4.15 -2.02
C PHE A 92 -2.45 4.19 -0.61
N GLN A 93 -1.66 3.19 -0.24
CA GLN A 93 -1.05 3.04 1.10
C GLN A 93 -2.09 3.14 2.22
N SER A 94 -3.30 2.64 1.98
CA SER A 94 -4.45 2.84 2.85
C SER A 94 -5.04 1.52 3.33
N VAL A 95 -5.45 1.50 4.60
CA VAL A 95 -6.16 0.40 5.25
C VAL A 95 -7.53 0.88 5.67
N ASN A 96 -8.56 0.13 5.33
CA ASN A 96 -9.89 0.34 5.84
C ASN A 96 -10.08 -0.51 7.11
N PHE A 97 -10.36 0.15 8.23
CA PHE A 97 -10.70 -0.50 9.50
C PHE A 97 -12.22 -0.49 9.67
N SER A 98 -12.81 -1.66 9.77
CA SER A 98 -14.24 -1.85 10.05
C SER A 98 -14.42 -2.21 11.52
N PHE A 99 -15.23 -1.43 12.22
CA PHE A 99 -15.56 -1.59 13.65
C PHE A 99 -16.99 -2.07 13.76
N ARG A 100 -17.19 -3.30 14.25
CA ARG A 100 -18.49 -3.93 14.41
C ARG A 100 -18.77 -4.22 15.88
N PRO A 101 -19.83 -3.63 16.47
CA PRO A 101 -20.23 -3.96 17.81
C PRO A 101 -20.60 -5.44 17.95
N ASP A 102 -20.15 -6.08 19.02
CA ASP A 102 -20.61 -7.40 19.47
C ASP A 102 -21.18 -7.26 20.90
N PRO A 103 -22.46 -6.93 21.04
CA PRO A 103 -23.06 -6.71 22.35
C PRO A 103 -23.08 -7.99 23.22
N ALA A 104 -23.16 -9.16 22.60
CA ALA A 104 -23.18 -10.44 23.32
C ALA A 104 -21.84 -10.69 24.03
N ARG A 105 -20.73 -10.33 23.39
CA ARG A 105 -19.39 -10.46 23.96
C ARG A 105 -18.90 -9.19 24.65
N ARG A 106 -19.71 -8.12 24.65
CA ARG A 106 -19.36 -6.79 25.18
C ARG A 106 -18.06 -6.23 24.60
N THR A 107 -17.83 -6.47 23.31
CA THR A 107 -16.62 -6.05 22.61
C THR A 107 -16.93 -5.42 21.26
N ILE A 108 -15.92 -4.88 20.62
CA ILE A 108 -15.98 -4.38 19.25
C ILE A 108 -15.01 -5.21 18.44
N ARG A 109 -15.51 -5.84 17.39
CA ARG A 109 -14.65 -6.53 16.43
C ARG A 109 -14.05 -5.50 15.48
N ILE A 110 -12.71 -5.51 15.35
CA ILE A 110 -11.97 -4.67 14.40
C ILE A 110 -11.42 -5.58 13.32
N VAL A 111 -11.70 -5.23 12.07
CA VAL A 111 -11.18 -5.92 10.87
C VAL A 111 -10.45 -4.90 10.02
N SER A 112 -9.27 -5.24 9.55
CA SER A 112 -8.49 -4.44 8.59
C SER A 112 -8.56 -5.03 7.19
N ASP A 113 -8.66 -4.17 6.19
CA ASP A 113 -8.62 -4.54 4.78
C ASP A 113 -7.76 -3.50 4.02
N PRO A 114 -6.61 -3.92 3.42
CA PRO A 114 -6.01 -5.26 3.49
C PRO A 114 -5.47 -5.61 4.89
N VAL A 115 -5.26 -6.89 5.12
CA VAL A 115 -4.50 -7.36 6.29
C VAL A 115 -3.03 -6.99 6.09
N LEU A 116 -2.44 -6.30 7.07
CA LEU A 116 -1.02 -5.95 7.06
C LEU A 116 -0.22 -6.98 7.86
N ALA A 117 0.57 -7.81 7.20
CA ALA A 117 1.43 -8.76 7.88
C ALA A 117 2.40 -8.04 8.83
N GLY A 118 2.51 -8.55 10.05
CA GLY A 118 3.41 -8.00 11.06
C GLY A 118 2.89 -6.76 11.80
N VAL A 119 1.69 -6.25 11.48
CA VAL A 119 1.05 -5.15 12.21
C VAL A 119 0.05 -5.70 13.21
N ALA A 120 0.19 -5.35 14.49
CA ALA A 120 -0.74 -5.76 15.54
C ALA A 120 -1.83 -4.70 15.74
N ILE A 121 -3.07 -5.15 15.99
CA ILE A 121 -4.18 -4.28 16.39
C ILE A 121 -4.40 -4.43 17.89
N ASP A 122 -4.28 -3.33 18.65
CA ASP A 122 -4.60 -3.23 20.06
C ASP A 122 -5.97 -2.56 20.22
N ASN A 123 -6.97 -3.34 20.60
CA ASN A 123 -8.34 -2.88 20.72
C ASN A 123 -8.66 -2.50 22.18
N ARG A 124 -8.65 -1.21 22.46
CA ARG A 124 -9.02 -0.61 23.77
C ARG A 124 -10.38 0.09 23.72
N MET A 125 -11.18 -0.22 22.72
CA MET A 125 -12.50 0.39 22.56
C MET A 125 -13.53 -0.25 23.49
N THR A 126 -14.54 0.55 23.86
CA THR A 126 -15.64 0.11 24.73
C THR A 126 -16.99 0.35 24.05
N LEU A 127 -17.96 -0.53 24.33
CA LEU A 127 -19.35 -0.34 23.93
C LEU A 127 -20.08 0.56 24.92
N PHE A 128 -21.02 1.34 24.41
CA PHE A 128 -21.98 2.07 25.24
C PHE A 128 -23.40 1.93 24.70
N SER A 129 -24.39 2.08 25.62
CA SER A 129 -25.80 2.10 25.24
C SER A 129 -26.18 3.49 24.76
N GLY A 130 -26.57 3.60 23.46
CA GLY A 130 -26.90 4.89 22.87
C GLY A 130 -27.24 4.77 21.38
N GLY A 131 -27.60 5.91 20.77
CA GLY A 131 -27.82 6.01 19.33
C GLY A 131 -26.52 5.97 18.55
N CYS A 132 -26.54 5.37 17.36
CA CYS A 132 -25.43 5.40 16.43
C CYS A 132 -25.32 6.78 15.77
N SER A 133 -25.03 7.81 16.54
CA SER A 133 -24.80 9.17 16.04
C SER A 133 -23.33 9.55 16.20
N SER A 134 -22.87 10.45 15.34
CA SER A 134 -21.49 10.95 15.37
C SER A 134 -21.10 11.61 16.72
N ARG A 135 -22.08 12.01 17.53
CA ARG A 135 -21.85 12.65 18.84
C ARG A 135 -21.54 11.67 19.96
N GLY A 136 -21.94 10.41 19.86
CA GLY A 136 -21.70 9.39 20.89
C GLY A 136 -20.55 8.45 20.57
N SER A 137 -20.27 8.22 19.30
CA SER A 137 -19.17 7.37 18.86
C SER A 137 -17.91 8.20 18.63
N HIS A 138 -16.87 7.88 19.38
CA HIS A 138 -15.57 8.52 19.25
C HIS A 138 -14.50 7.44 19.14
N ILE A 139 -13.77 7.43 18.03
CA ILE A 139 -12.66 6.50 17.77
C ILE A 139 -11.38 7.30 17.64
N SER A 140 -10.46 7.05 18.54
CA SER A 140 -9.08 7.55 18.46
C SER A 140 -8.19 6.43 17.99
N MET A 141 -7.22 6.79 17.16
CA MET A 141 -6.19 5.90 16.65
C MET A 141 -4.82 6.47 17.00
N ASP A 142 -3.96 5.60 17.49
CA ASP A 142 -2.55 5.88 17.73
C ASP A 142 -1.69 4.77 17.11
N VAL A 143 -0.46 5.09 16.70
CA VAL A 143 0.48 4.15 16.08
C VAL A 143 1.74 4.10 16.92
N SER A 144 1.99 2.99 17.59
CA SER A 144 3.24 2.74 18.30
C SER A 144 4.24 2.02 17.39
N ARG A 145 5.40 2.66 17.18
CA ARG A 145 6.54 2.12 16.41
C ARG A 145 7.65 1.61 17.31
N GLU A 146 7.53 1.74 18.63
CA GLU A 146 8.54 1.39 19.63
C GLU A 146 8.60 -0.10 19.96
N ALA A 147 7.61 -0.89 19.51
CA ALA A 147 7.58 -2.33 19.72
C ALA A 147 8.34 -3.06 18.60
N GLU A 148 8.76 -4.32 18.83
CA GLU A 148 9.34 -5.20 17.81
C GLU A 148 8.48 -5.30 16.54
N ARG A 149 7.18 -5.02 16.67
CA ARG A 149 6.22 -4.96 15.55
C ARG A 149 5.38 -3.69 15.67
N PRO A 150 5.14 -2.97 14.55
CA PRO A 150 4.22 -1.84 14.55
C PRO A 150 2.86 -2.23 15.12
N ARG A 151 2.31 -1.37 15.97
CA ARG A 151 1.03 -1.62 16.63
C ARG A 151 0.09 -0.43 16.41
N VAL A 152 -1.12 -0.73 15.98
CA VAL A 152 -2.20 0.25 15.87
C VAL A 152 -3.10 0.12 17.09
N ILE A 153 -3.24 1.18 17.85
CA ILE A 153 -4.04 1.22 19.08
C ILE A 153 -5.33 1.97 18.76
N PHE A 154 -6.48 1.30 18.92
CA PHE A 154 -7.78 1.94 18.83
C PHE A 154 -8.39 2.08 20.20
N SER A 155 -8.79 3.31 20.55
CA SER A 155 -9.45 3.63 21.82
C SER A 155 -10.70 4.47 21.59
N GLY A 156 -11.54 4.56 22.63
CA GLY A 156 -12.79 5.33 22.58
C GLY A 156 -14.02 4.46 22.74
N LYS A 157 -15.14 4.90 22.15
CA LYS A 157 -16.45 4.29 22.38
C LYS A 157 -17.23 4.13 21.07
N LEU A 158 -17.98 3.04 20.95
CA LEU A 158 -18.92 2.81 19.86
C LEU A 158 -20.27 2.38 20.41
N ALA A 159 -21.35 2.93 19.85
CA ALA A 159 -22.69 2.55 20.30
C ALA A 159 -23.01 1.10 19.92
N ASN A 160 -23.67 0.38 20.84
CA ASN A 160 -23.99 -1.04 20.68
C ASN A 160 -25.05 -1.33 19.58
N ASN A 161 -25.78 -0.32 19.12
CA ASN A 161 -26.77 -0.41 18.04
C ASN A 161 -26.24 0.09 16.68
N CYS A 162 -24.95 0.44 16.55
CA CYS A 162 -24.34 0.68 15.25
C CYS A 162 -24.22 -0.63 14.48
N SER A 163 -24.45 -0.59 13.16
CA SER A 163 -24.18 -1.75 12.30
C SER A 163 -22.68 -1.92 12.06
N GLU A 164 -22.04 -0.85 11.63
CA GLU A 164 -20.61 -0.79 11.32
C GLU A 164 -20.14 0.66 11.30
N TYR A 165 -18.91 0.89 11.67
CA TYR A 165 -18.20 2.14 11.46
C TYR A 165 -16.92 1.85 10.67
N GLN A 166 -16.58 2.70 9.70
CA GLN A 166 -15.39 2.51 8.88
C GLN A 166 -14.42 3.68 9.03
N LEU A 167 -13.14 3.38 9.02
CA LEU A 167 -12.06 4.33 9.16
C LEU A 167 -10.93 4.01 8.19
N LEU A 168 -10.73 4.86 7.18
CA LEU A 168 -9.62 4.72 6.22
C LEU A 168 -8.40 5.48 6.73
N ARG A 169 -7.26 4.78 6.85
CA ARG A 169 -5.99 5.36 7.34
C ARG A 169 -4.77 4.83 6.59
N SER A 170 -3.75 5.66 6.52
CA SER A 170 -2.39 5.30 6.13
C SER A 170 -1.53 5.22 7.38
N LEU A 171 -0.83 4.10 7.61
CA LEU A 171 -0.15 3.81 8.87
C LEU A 171 1.36 3.67 8.76
N LEU A 172 1.82 3.17 7.63
CA LEU A 172 3.21 2.80 7.34
C LEU A 172 3.72 3.67 6.20
N ASP A 173 5.03 3.80 6.07
CA ASP A 173 5.62 4.36 4.85
C ASP A 173 5.40 3.43 3.64
N GLY A 174 5.63 3.95 2.44
CA GLY A 174 5.35 3.23 1.20
C GLY A 174 5.95 1.84 1.14
N PRO A 175 7.26 1.68 1.32
CA PRO A 175 7.90 0.37 1.29
C PRO A 175 7.44 -0.60 2.38
N ALA A 176 7.27 -0.12 3.62
CA ALA A 176 6.78 -0.97 4.72
C ALA A 176 5.33 -1.41 4.47
N TYR A 177 4.49 -0.52 3.94
CA TYR A 177 3.13 -0.85 3.56
C TYR A 177 3.09 -1.87 2.41
N ALA A 178 3.90 -1.65 1.38
CA ALA A 178 3.98 -2.56 0.24
C ALA A 178 4.41 -3.97 0.67
N TYR A 179 5.42 -4.07 1.53
CA TYR A 179 5.87 -5.34 2.10
C TYR A 179 4.78 -6.02 2.93
N ALA A 180 4.18 -5.29 3.87
CA ALA A 180 3.18 -5.86 4.78
C ALA A 180 1.93 -6.36 4.02
N THR A 181 1.47 -5.59 3.01
CA THR A 181 0.33 -5.97 2.17
C THR A 181 0.67 -7.14 1.25
N PHE A 182 1.84 -7.08 0.58
CA PHE A 182 2.28 -8.17 -0.29
C PHE A 182 2.40 -9.47 0.48
N ARG A 183 3.07 -9.43 1.64
CA ARG A 183 3.26 -10.61 2.49
C ARG A 183 1.94 -11.15 3.03
N GLY A 184 1.05 -10.29 3.50
CA GLY A 184 -0.27 -10.71 4.00
C GLY A 184 -1.06 -11.48 2.95
N LEU A 185 -1.21 -10.91 1.75
CA LEU A 185 -1.91 -11.56 0.64
C LEU A 185 -1.18 -12.83 0.13
N TRP A 186 0.15 -12.84 0.17
CA TRP A 186 0.95 -14.00 -0.23
C TRP A 186 0.74 -15.19 0.71
N GLU A 187 0.72 -14.91 2.01
CA GLU A 187 0.46 -15.92 3.05
C GLU A 187 -1.00 -16.42 3.01
N GLU A 188 -1.97 -15.54 2.75
CA GLU A 188 -3.39 -15.93 2.53
C GLU A 188 -3.56 -16.89 1.36
N GLN A 189 -2.74 -16.77 0.32
CA GLN A 189 -2.70 -17.66 -0.84
C GLN A 189 -1.87 -18.94 -0.59
N GLY A 190 -1.41 -19.18 0.64
CA GLY A 190 -0.60 -20.35 1.01
C GLY A 190 0.87 -20.25 0.64
N GLY A 191 1.35 -19.04 0.29
CA GLY A 191 2.77 -18.76 0.09
C GLY A 191 3.52 -18.49 1.39
N SER A 192 4.84 -18.36 1.32
CA SER A 192 5.67 -17.92 2.45
C SER A 192 6.81 -17.03 2.00
N ILE A 193 7.23 -16.12 2.88
CA ILE A 193 8.43 -15.30 2.73
C ILE A 193 9.21 -15.43 4.03
N ARG A 194 10.43 -15.97 3.98
CA ARG A 194 11.26 -16.18 5.18
C ARG A 194 12.07 -14.94 5.54
N GLY A 195 12.46 -14.17 4.52
CA GLY A 195 13.22 -12.94 4.70
C GLY A 195 12.35 -11.75 5.11
N GLN A 196 12.94 -10.57 5.02
CA GLN A 196 12.36 -9.32 5.47
C GLN A 196 12.24 -8.31 4.30
N LEU A 197 11.73 -7.11 4.60
CA LEU A 197 11.79 -5.98 3.69
C LEU A 197 13.24 -5.51 3.53
N ARG A 198 13.65 -5.32 2.28
CA ARG A 198 14.88 -4.60 1.95
C ARG A 198 14.61 -3.61 0.82
N LEU A 199 15.18 -2.42 0.91
CA LEU A 199 15.23 -1.50 -0.23
C LEU A 199 16.46 -1.82 -1.08
N GLY A 200 16.28 -1.83 -2.39
CA GLY A 200 17.36 -2.13 -3.32
C GLY A 200 17.06 -1.67 -4.73
N ARG A 201 17.98 -1.90 -5.63
CA ARG A 201 17.78 -1.63 -7.06
C ARG A 201 17.91 -2.92 -7.84
N VAL A 202 17.05 -3.09 -8.81
CA VAL A 202 17.18 -4.18 -9.78
C VAL A 202 18.45 -3.97 -10.60
N PRO A 203 19.34 -4.98 -10.69
CA PRO A 203 20.53 -4.89 -11.52
C PRO A 203 20.21 -4.59 -12.98
N ALA A 204 21.04 -3.74 -13.61
CA ALA A 204 20.87 -3.43 -15.02
C ALA A 204 20.94 -4.69 -15.89
N GLY A 205 20.06 -4.79 -16.88
CA GLY A 205 20.01 -5.92 -17.81
C GLY A 205 19.37 -7.21 -17.26
N LYS A 206 18.89 -7.22 -16.00
CA LYS A 206 18.18 -8.37 -15.44
C LYS A 206 16.81 -8.51 -16.10
N THR A 207 16.49 -9.71 -16.59
CA THR A 207 15.19 -10.02 -17.19
C THR A 207 14.12 -10.21 -16.11
N PRO A 208 12.96 -9.56 -16.22
CA PRO A 208 11.88 -9.77 -15.26
C PRO A 208 11.27 -11.18 -15.41
N LEU A 209 10.94 -11.78 -14.29
CA LEU A 209 10.12 -13.00 -14.22
C LEU A 209 8.67 -12.68 -14.62
N LEU A 210 8.22 -11.48 -14.29
CA LEU A 210 6.87 -10.99 -14.56
C LEU A 210 6.90 -9.47 -14.81
N SER A 211 6.14 -9.02 -15.82
CA SER A 211 5.84 -7.60 -16.05
C SER A 211 4.32 -7.41 -16.05
N PHE A 212 3.78 -6.96 -14.93
CA PHE A 212 2.35 -6.77 -14.70
C PHE A 212 1.93 -5.36 -15.11
N LYS A 213 0.92 -5.24 -15.98
CA LYS A 213 0.47 -3.95 -16.53
C LYS A 213 -0.76 -3.40 -15.82
N SER A 214 -0.82 -2.08 -15.66
CA SER A 214 -2.00 -1.36 -15.21
C SER A 214 -3.12 -1.36 -16.26
N PRO A 215 -4.37 -0.95 -15.92
CA PRO A 215 -5.31 -0.47 -16.92
C PRO A 215 -4.71 0.70 -17.71
N PRO A 216 -5.18 0.96 -18.96
CA PRO A 216 -4.75 2.11 -19.74
C PRO A 216 -5.03 3.44 -19.02
N LEU A 217 -4.15 4.45 -19.23
CA LEU A 217 -4.35 5.80 -18.68
C LEU A 217 -5.74 6.35 -18.98
N ALA A 218 -6.27 6.11 -20.20
CA ALA A 218 -7.60 6.58 -20.60
C ALA A 218 -8.72 6.09 -19.65
N GLU A 219 -8.60 4.87 -19.13
CA GLU A 219 -9.55 4.33 -18.15
C GLU A 219 -9.36 4.94 -16.75
N LEU A 220 -8.13 5.29 -16.41
CA LEU A 220 -7.77 5.82 -15.08
C LEU A 220 -8.11 7.31 -14.91
N ILE A 221 -8.20 8.09 -15.99
CA ILE A 221 -8.59 9.51 -15.94
C ILE A 221 -9.96 9.70 -15.30
N ARG A 222 -10.92 8.81 -15.62
CA ARG A 222 -12.27 8.92 -15.06
C ARG A 222 -12.31 8.81 -13.52
N PRO A 223 -11.77 7.78 -12.87
CA PRO A 223 -11.74 7.72 -11.41
C PRO A 223 -10.88 8.82 -10.78
N VAL A 224 -9.77 9.24 -11.40
CA VAL A 224 -8.97 10.37 -10.91
C VAL A 224 -9.84 11.61 -10.78
N ASN A 225 -10.55 11.99 -11.84
CA ASN A 225 -11.39 13.19 -11.86
C ASN A 225 -12.64 13.04 -10.99
N LYS A 226 -13.35 11.89 -11.08
CA LYS A 226 -14.58 11.65 -10.34
C LYS A 226 -14.42 11.72 -8.83
N PHE A 227 -13.30 11.18 -8.33
CA PHE A 227 -13.02 11.10 -6.89
C PHE A 227 -12.02 12.14 -6.40
N SER A 228 -11.57 13.04 -7.31
CA SER A 228 -10.54 14.06 -6.99
C SER A 228 -9.34 13.44 -6.27
N ASN A 229 -8.85 12.30 -6.78
CA ASN A 229 -7.83 11.50 -6.11
C ASN A 229 -6.44 12.15 -6.25
N ASN A 230 -6.05 12.91 -5.24
CA ASN A 230 -4.78 13.62 -5.21
C ASN A 230 -3.57 12.68 -5.27
N VAL A 231 -3.67 11.48 -4.70
CA VAL A 231 -2.58 10.51 -4.70
C VAL A 231 -2.31 10.02 -6.13
N MET A 232 -3.38 9.62 -6.86
CA MET A 232 -3.25 9.25 -8.28
C MET A 232 -2.71 10.40 -9.13
N THR A 233 -3.19 11.62 -8.89
CA THR A 233 -2.72 12.81 -9.63
C THR A 233 -1.22 13.04 -9.44
N ARG A 234 -0.72 12.93 -8.21
CA ARG A 234 0.72 13.05 -7.90
C ARG A 234 1.53 11.93 -8.58
N GLN A 235 1.04 10.70 -8.58
CA GLN A 235 1.68 9.57 -9.28
C GLN A 235 1.81 9.82 -10.78
N ILE A 236 0.72 10.27 -11.42
CA ILE A 236 0.71 10.61 -12.85
C ILE A 236 1.68 11.75 -13.14
N PHE A 237 1.71 12.76 -12.29
CA PHE A 237 2.60 13.92 -12.43
C PHE A 237 4.08 13.54 -12.38
N LEU A 238 4.49 12.70 -11.41
CA LEU A 238 5.87 12.20 -11.33
C LEU A 238 6.21 11.26 -12.48
N THR A 239 5.24 10.42 -12.90
CA THR A 239 5.40 9.55 -14.07
C THR A 239 5.68 10.36 -15.32
N LEU A 240 4.95 11.45 -15.53
CA LEU A 240 5.13 12.35 -16.68
C LEU A 240 6.58 12.88 -16.74
N GLY A 241 7.10 13.34 -15.59
CA GLY A 241 8.49 13.77 -15.47
C GLY A 241 9.50 12.67 -15.76
N ALA A 242 9.28 11.46 -15.22
CA ALA A 242 10.17 10.32 -15.43
C ALA A 242 10.18 9.84 -16.88
N GLU A 243 9.01 9.76 -17.53
CA GLU A 243 8.87 9.27 -18.91
C GLU A 243 9.41 10.24 -19.95
N LYS A 244 9.24 11.54 -19.74
CA LYS A 244 9.65 12.56 -20.71
C LYS A 244 11.10 13.02 -20.54
N LEU A 245 11.57 13.14 -19.29
CA LEU A 245 12.89 13.68 -18.97
C LEU A 245 13.84 12.65 -18.32
N GLY A 246 13.42 11.38 -18.30
CA GLY A 246 14.18 10.27 -17.71
C GLY A 246 14.05 10.15 -16.20
N PRO A 247 14.18 8.92 -15.65
CA PRO A 247 14.12 8.70 -14.22
C PRO A 247 15.34 9.31 -13.48
N PRO A 248 15.21 9.63 -12.17
CA PRO A 248 14.01 9.51 -11.39
C PRO A 248 13.00 10.65 -11.69
N GLY A 249 11.70 10.35 -11.58
CA GLY A 249 10.64 11.37 -11.62
C GLY A 249 10.71 12.26 -10.39
N THR A 250 10.59 13.58 -10.61
CA THR A 250 10.57 14.61 -9.57
C THR A 250 9.46 15.62 -9.84
N LEU A 251 9.06 16.39 -8.82
CA LEU A 251 8.08 17.48 -9.00
C LEU A 251 8.60 18.52 -10.01
N ALA A 252 9.89 18.83 -9.99
CA ALA A 252 10.51 19.77 -10.93
C ALA A 252 10.39 19.31 -12.38
N LYS A 253 10.70 18.04 -12.65
CA LYS A 253 10.56 17.46 -14.01
C LYS A 253 9.10 17.42 -14.45
N GLY A 254 8.17 17.04 -13.57
CA GLY A 254 6.74 17.04 -13.89
C GLY A 254 6.24 18.45 -14.27
N ARG A 255 6.67 19.47 -13.52
CA ARG A 255 6.35 20.86 -13.82
C ARG A 255 6.92 21.30 -15.16
N GLN A 256 8.19 21.05 -15.41
CA GLN A 256 8.84 21.41 -16.69
C GLN A 256 8.09 20.82 -17.90
N VAL A 257 7.71 19.53 -17.83
CA VAL A 257 6.97 18.88 -18.93
C VAL A 257 5.61 19.54 -19.18
N LEU A 258 4.91 20.00 -18.12
CA LEU A 258 3.64 20.72 -18.28
C LEU A 258 3.84 22.11 -18.86
N GLU A 259 4.87 22.83 -18.42
CA GLU A 259 5.21 24.18 -18.95
C GLU A 259 5.59 24.10 -20.44
N ASP A 260 6.33 23.07 -20.85
CA ASP A 260 6.73 22.86 -22.26
C ASP A 260 5.54 22.43 -23.16
N ALA A 261 4.42 22.01 -22.59
CA ALA A 261 3.24 21.53 -23.32
C ALA A 261 2.13 22.59 -23.47
N LEU A 262 2.23 23.72 -22.77
CA LEU A 262 1.30 24.86 -22.80
C LEU A 262 1.76 25.95 -23.77
#